data_1e0621db57a7337fd041221cfa2f21e2
#
_entry.id   1e0621db57a7337fd041221cfa2f21e2
#
_cell.length_a   1.000
_cell.length_b   1.000
_cell.length_c   1.000
_cell.angle_alpha   90.00
_cell.angle_beta   90.00
_cell.angle_gamma   90.00
#
_symmetry.space_group_name_H-M   'P 1'
#
loop_
_entity.id
_entity.type
_entity.pdbx_description
1 polymer ?
#
loop_
_entity_poly.entity_id
_entity_poly.type
_entity_poly.pdbx_seq_one_letter_code
_entity_poly.pdbx_strand_id
1 'polypeptide(L)' 'MIVSMDTRITKNPHEIRAWQEAGHTTFFLKKGWTHLGFWDQTQKFVKYFPDLVDAASRSPKGSMHFVTVNGKIEN' A
#
# COMPACT_ATOMS: atom_id res chain seq x y z
N MET A 1 -0.50 -5.37 -8.32
CA MET A 1 -0.26 -4.52 -7.14
C MET A 1 -1.52 -3.73 -6.81
N ILE A 2 -1.88 -3.70 -5.56
CA ILE A 2 -3.04 -2.95 -5.06
C ILE A 2 -2.52 -1.90 -4.08
N VAL A 3 -2.98 -0.65 -4.22
CA VAL A 3 -2.64 0.42 -3.29
C VAL A 3 -3.94 0.99 -2.73
N SER A 4 -4.06 1.02 -1.40
CA SER A 4 -5.26 1.48 -0.73
C SER A 4 -4.93 2.43 0.41
N MET A 5 -5.74 3.46 0.57
CA MET A 5 -5.67 4.36 1.73
C MET A 5 -6.65 3.94 2.82
N ASP A 6 -7.53 2.99 2.54
CA ASP A 6 -8.56 2.56 3.49
C ASP A 6 -8.05 1.40 4.34
N THR A 7 -7.50 1.73 5.50
CA THR A 7 -7.01 0.73 6.44
C THR A 7 -8.14 -0.09 7.08
N ARG A 8 -9.40 0.32 6.92
CA ARG A 8 -10.55 -0.45 7.43
C ARG A 8 -10.69 -1.78 6.70
N ILE A 9 -10.18 -1.87 5.48
CA ILE A 9 -10.16 -3.11 4.70
C ILE A 9 -9.38 -4.21 5.44
N THR A 10 -8.39 -3.85 6.25
CA THR A 10 -7.64 -4.83 7.04
C THR A 10 -8.53 -5.57 8.05
N LYS A 11 -9.73 -5.04 8.32
CA LYS A 11 -10.70 -5.68 9.20
C LYS A 11 -11.67 -6.59 8.45
N ASN A 12 -11.56 -6.66 7.12
CA ASN A 12 -12.39 -7.54 6.30
C ASN A 12 -11.54 -8.71 5.78
N PRO A 13 -11.51 -9.84 6.53
CA PRO A 13 -10.63 -10.95 6.17
C PRO A 13 -10.96 -11.60 4.82
N HIS A 14 -12.21 -11.51 4.38
CA HIS A 14 -12.61 -12.11 3.10
C HIS A 14 -11.98 -11.39 1.91
N GLU A 15 -11.99 -10.06 1.91
CA GLU A 15 -11.39 -9.29 0.83
C GLU A 15 -9.88 -9.45 0.80
N ILE A 16 -9.24 -9.39 1.96
CA ILE A 16 -7.80 -9.57 2.06
C ILE A 16 -7.39 -10.95 1.55
N ARG A 17 -8.12 -11.98 1.95
CA ARG A 17 -7.85 -13.34 1.51
C ARG A 17 -7.99 -13.46 -0.01
N ALA A 18 -9.02 -12.85 -0.59
CA ALA A 18 -9.21 -12.86 -2.04
C ALA A 18 -8.02 -12.23 -2.76
N TRP A 19 -7.51 -11.11 -2.27
CA TRP A 19 -6.35 -10.44 -2.86
C TRP A 19 -5.09 -11.30 -2.72
N GLN A 20 -4.90 -11.92 -1.56
CA GLN A 20 -3.75 -12.80 -1.33
C GLN A 20 -3.80 -14.04 -2.21
N GLU A 21 -4.95 -14.66 -2.34
CA GLU A 21 -5.15 -15.85 -3.18
C GLU A 21 -4.95 -15.51 -4.66
N ALA A 22 -5.33 -14.29 -5.08
CA ALA A 22 -5.10 -13.83 -6.44
C ALA A 22 -3.62 -13.48 -6.70
N GLY A 23 -2.77 -13.52 -5.67
CA GLY A 23 -1.35 -13.22 -5.81
C GLY A 23 -1.01 -11.74 -5.88
N HIS A 24 -1.93 -10.86 -5.48
CA HIS A 24 -1.67 -9.42 -5.50
C HIS A 24 -0.87 -8.99 -4.29
N THR A 25 0.18 -8.19 -4.52
CA THR A 25 0.88 -7.49 -3.46
C THR A 25 0.10 -6.22 -3.13
N THR A 26 -0.22 -6.02 -1.86
CA THR A 26 -1.07 -4.92 -1.40
C THR A 26 -0.28 -3.96 -0.53
N PHE A 27 -0.41 -2.67 -0.83
CA PHE A 27 0.17 -1.61 -0.02
C PHE A 27 -0.95 -0.77 0.59
N PHE A 28 -0.92 -0.63 1.91
CA PHE A 28 -1.85 0.24 2.63
C PHE A 28 -1.12 1.51 3.02
N LEU A 29 -1.60 2.65 2.54
CA LEU A 29 -1.06 3.94 2.92
C LEU A 29 -1.53 4.27 4.34
N LYS A 30 -0.58 4.49 5.24
CA LYS A 30 -0.89 4.75 6.64
C LYS A 30 -1.61 6.08 6.82
N LYS A 31 -2.21 6.26 8.00
CA LYS A 31 -3.08 7.38 8.32
C LYS A 31 -2.47 8.75 8.03
N GLY A 32 -1.15 8.91 8.17
CA GLY A 32 -0.48 10.18 7.86
C GLY A 32 -0.75 10.69 6.46
N TRP A 33 -0.99 9.79 5.50
CA TRP A 33 -1.30 10.18 4.13
C TRP A 33 -2.65 10.88 4.02
N THR A 34 -3.62 10.55 4.87
CA THR A 34 -4.95 11.15 4.82
C THR A 34 -4.95 12.60 5.30
N HIS A 35 -3.91 13.03 6.01
CA HIS A 35 -3.77 14.41 6.48
C HIS A 35 -3.13 15.33 5.44
N LEU A 36 -2.63 14.78 4.34
CA LEU A 36 -2.05 15.56 3.26
C LEU A 36 -3.14 16.09 2.34
N GLY A 37 -2.94 17.30 1.80
CA GLY A 37 -3.78 17.80 0.73
C GLY A 37 -3.62 16.97 -0.54
N PHE A 38 -4.56 17.09 -1.47
CA PHE A 38 -4.59 16.30 -2.70
C PHE A 38 -3.26 16.37 -3.47
N TRP A 39 -2.72 17.57 -3.66
CA TRP A 39 -1.47 17.74 -4.42
C TRP A 39 -0.27 17.13 -3.70
N ASP A 40 -0.22 17.26 -2.37
CA ASP A 40 0.87 16.69 -1.58
C ASP A 40 0.83 15.17 -1.63
N GLN A 41 -0.36 14.57 -1.54
CA GLN A 41 -0.53 13.13 -1.68
C GLN A 41 -0.05 12.66 -3.05
N THR A 42 -0.45 13.36 -4.09
CA THR A 42 -0.11 13.01 -5.47
C THR A 42 1.40 13.07 -5.68
N GLN A 43 2.03 14.15 -5.24
CA GLN A 43 3.48 14.32 -5.40
C GLN A 43 4.26 13.26 -4.63
N LYS A 44 3.85 12.97 -3.39
CA LYS A 44 4.50 11.93 -2.60
C LYS A 44 4.30 10.55 -3.22
N PHE A 45 3.10 10.27 -3.69
CA PHE A 45 2.81 8.98 -4.32
C PHE A 45 3.69 8.77 -5.56
N VAL A 46 3.79 9.77 -6.42
CA VAL A 46 4.64 9.68 -7.60
C VAL A 46 6.11 9.52 -7.21
N LYS A 47 6.55 10.24 -6.18
CA LYS A 47 7.93 10.16 -5.69
C LYS A 47 8.27 8.76 -5.18
N TYR A 48 7.36 8.12 -4.46
CA TYR A 48 7.63 6.82 -3.84
C TYR A 48 7.17 5.64 -4.70
N PHE A 49 6.48 5.90 -5.80
CA PHE A 49 5.94 4.84 -6.67
C PHE A 49 7.01 3.87 -7.15
N PRO A 50 8.20 4.32 -7.61
CA PRO A 50 9.26 3.38 -7.99
C PRO A 50 9.66 2.43 -6.86
N ASP A 51 9.67 2.93 -5.62
CA ASP A 51 10.01 2.10 -4.46
C ASP A 51 8.92 1.04 -4.21
N LEU A 52 7.66 1.41 -4.41
CA LEU A 52 6.54 0.46 -4.28
C LEU A 52 6.63 -0.62 -5.35
N VAL A 53 6.92 -0.25 -6.59
CA VAL A 53 7.07 -1.21 -7.69
C VAL A 53 8.23 -2.16 -7.40
N ASP A 54 9.35 -1.63 -6.94
CA ASP A 54 10.52 -2.43 -6.60
C ASP A 54 10.20 -3.41 -5.45
N ALA A 55 9.55 -2.92 -4.40
CA ALA A 55 9.14 -3.77 -3.28
C ALA A 55 8.17 -4.86 -3.73
N ALA A 56 7.22 -4.51 -4.61
CA ALA A 56 6.26 -5.49 -5.13
C ALA A 56 6.97 -6.60 -5.91
N SER A 57 8.00 -6.25 -6.69
CA SER A 57 8.74 -7.23 -7.49
C SER A 57 9.59 -8.17 -6.62
N ARG A 58 9.99 -7.71 -5.44
CA ARG A 58 10.81 -8.51 -4.51
C ARG A 58 9.98 -9.31 -3.52
N SER A 59 8.72 -8.96 -3.34
CA SER A 59 7.87 -9.57 -2.33
C SER A 59 7.23 -10.85 -2.86
N PRO A 60 6.98 -11.84 -1.98
CA PRO A 60 6.18 -13.00 -2.36
C PRO A 60 4.79 -12.58 -2.81
N LYS A 61 4.17 -13.39 -3.66
CA LYS A 61 2.79 -13.17 -4.09
C LYS A 61 1.87 -13.16 -2.87
N GLY A 62 0.92 -12.23 -2.86
CA GLY A 62 -0.04 -12.11 -1.76
C GLY A 62 0.48 -11.36 -0.54
N SER A 63 1.65 -10.73 -0.63
CA SER A 63 2.21 -9.96 0.48
C SER A 63 1.41 -8.70 0.77
N MET A 64 1.41 -8.29 2.02
CA MET A 64 0.80 -7.05 2.48
C MET A 64 1.85 -6.16 3.14
N HIS A 65 1.83 -4.89 2.82
CA HIS A 65 2.78 -3.91 3.36
C HIS A 65 2.05 -2.63 3.75
N PHE A 66 2.60 -1.92 4.71
CA PHE A 66 2.11 -0.61 5.11
C PHE A 66 3.13 0.44 4.70
N VAL A 67 2.66 1.57 4.17
CA VAL A 67 3.53 2.65 3.71
C VAL A 67 3.31 3.87 4.59
N THR A 68 4.38 4.34 5.22
CA THR A 68 4.30 5.56 6.03
C THR A 68 4.29 6.81 5.14
N VAL A 69 3.89 7.94 5.72
CA VAL A 69 3.88 9.22 5.00
C VAL A 69 5.28 9.61 4.51
N ASN A 70 6.33 9.08 5.12
CA ASN A 70 7.72 9.32 4.70
C ASN A 70 8.22 8.32 3.66
N GLY A 71 7.34 7.46 3.17
CA GLY A 71 7.69 6.50 2.12
C GLY A 71 8.32 5.21 2.63
N LYS A 72 8.39 5.02 3.95
CA LYS A 72 8.93 3.78 4.52
C LYS A 72 7.91 2.66 4.35
N ILE A 73 8.36 1.54 3.80
CA ILE A 73 7.52 0.36 3.60
C ILE A 73 7.74 -0.58 4.78
N GLU A 74 6.64 -0.94 5.44
CA GLU A 74 6.64 -1.82 6.61
C GLU A 74 5.83 -3.07 6.31
N ASN A 75 6.27 -4.18 6.83
CA ASN A 75 5.55 -5.44 6.70
C ASN A 75 4.42 -5.56 7.72
#